data_c6a5ac4a1f2f1c51c51ffde64e20c9ee
#
_entry.id   c6a5ac4a1f2f1c51c51ffde64e20c9ee
#
_cell.length_a   1.000
_cell.length_b   1.000
_cell.length_c   1.000
_cell.angle_alpha   90.00
_cell.angle_beta   90.00
_cell.angle_gamma   90.00
#
_symmetry.space_group_name_H-M   'P 1'
#
loop_
_entity.id
_entity.type
_entity.pdbx_description
1 polymer ?
#
loop_
_entity_poly.entity_id
_entity_poly.type
_entity_poly.pdbx_seq_one_letter_code
_entity_poly.pdbx_strand_id
1 'polypeptide(L)'
;TRLAFGTYNRPFAPNRTGADWISASTANVDAYLADPLCGGDPTTGLFREMLWGIWFITYPGNLRRMDPDVPVLFLSGEEDPVGENGKGVRRAAHALRRAGVHSITLKLYPGMRHEILNEDDRDIVYRDLLCWLRHRLPSQEA
;
A
#
# COMPACT_ATOMS: atom_id res chain seq x y z
N THR A 1 -14.42 6.71 -12.12
CA THR A 1 -13.99 6.93 -10.70
C THR A 1 -14.92 6.24 -9.72
N ARG A 2 -16.26 6.44 -9.83
CA ARG A 2 -17.25 5.90 -8.88
C ARG A 2 -17.27 4.35 -8.80
N LEU A 3 -16.99 3.64 -9.90
CA LEU A 3 -16.92 2.19 -9.95
C LEU A 3 -15.65 1.64 -9.28
N ALA A 4 -14.53 2.35 -9.37
CA ALA A 4 -13.25 1.91 -8.83
C ALA A 4 -13.08 2.25 -7.34
N PHE A 5 -13.51 3.46 -6.91
CA PHE A 5 -13.22 3.99 -5.58
C PHE A 5 -14.47 4.22 -4.72
N GLY A 6 -15.67 4.12 -5.30
CA GLY A 6 -16.93 4.53 -4.65
C GLY A 6 -17.34 3.71 -3.43
N THR A 7 -16.66 2.62 -3.11
CA THR A 7 -16.95 1.77 -1.95
C THR A 7 -15.92 1.93 -0.81
N TYR A 8 -14.75 2.52 -1.09
CA TYR A 8 -13.65 2.59 -0.12
C TYR A 8 -13.98 3.39 1.14
N ASN A 9 -14.84 4.39 1.00
CA ASN A 9 -15.23 5.24 2.13
C ASN A 9 -16.35 4.65 3.03
N ARG A 10 -17.01 3.59 2.58
CA ARG A 10 -18.16 2.99 3.31
C ARG A 10 -17.83 2.53 4.74
N PRO A 11 -16.68 1.92 5.03
CA PRO A 11 -16.35 1.46 6.38
C PRO A 11 -16.22 2.59 7.39
N PHE A 12 -16.03 3.83 6.94
CA PHE A 12 -15.76 5.00 7.77
C PHE A 12 -16.95 5.91 7.98
N ALA A 13 -18.18 5.41 7.70
CA ALA A 13 -19.40 6.16 7.94
C ALA A 13 -19.65 6.41 9.46
N PRO A 14 -20.15 7.62 9.85
CA PRO A 14 -20.51 8.74 9.00
C PRO A 14 -19.29 9.45 8.42
N ASN A 15 -19.25 9.60 7.10
CA ASN A 15 -18.10 10.20 6.43
C ASN A 15 -18.06 11.72 6.62
N ARG A 16 -16.90 12.26 6.91
CA ARG A 16 -16.62 13.69 6.92
C ARG A 16 -16.43 14.23 5.50
N THR A 17 -15.74 13.45 4.66
CA THR A 17 -15.40 13.80 3.27
C THR A 17 -15.59 12.61 2.34
N GLY A 18 -15.34 12.79 1.03
CA GLY A 18 -15.27 11.70 0.05
C GLY A 18 -13.97 10.90 0.08
N ALA A 19 -12.98 11.32 0.89
CA ALA A 19 -11.62 10.81 0.90
C ALA A 19 -11.15 10.28 2.27
N ASP A 20 -12.06 10.04 3.21
CA ASP A 20 -11.69 9.59 4.56
C ASP A 20 -10.97 8.23 4.58
N TRP A 21 -11.14 7.44 3.52
CA TRP A 21 -10.45 6.16 3.35
C TRP A 21 -8.93 6.29 3.14
N ILE A 22 -8.45 7.49 2.78
CA ILE A 22 -7.03 7.75 2.49
C ILE A 22 -6.20 7.71 3.77
N SER A 23 -6.68 8.38 4.83
CA SER A 23 -5.96 8.49 6.10
C SER A 23 -6.92 8.63 7.27
N ALA A 24 -6.50 8.16 8.45
CA ALA A 24 -7.16 8.44 9.71
C ALA A 24 -6.89 9.88 10.19
N SER A 25 -5.78 10.48 9.75
CA SER A 25 -5.45 11.89 9.99
C SER A 25 -6.37 12.82 9.20
N THR A 26 -7.19 13.60 9.89
CA THR A 26 -8.04 14.60 9.25
C THR A 26 -7.24 15.68 8.54
N ALA A 27 -6.09 16.05 9.10
CA ALA A 27 -5.19 17.03 8.51
C ALA A 27 -4.63 16.55 7.16
N ASN A 28 -4.25 15.25 7.07
CA ASN A 28 -3.79 14.67 5.81
C ASN A 28 -4.91 14.61 4.76
N VAL A 29 -6.12 14.20 5.16
CA VAL A 29 -7.29 14.19 4.25
C VAL A 29 -7.59 15.60 3.73
N ASP A 30 -7.53 16.62 4.59
CA ASP A 30 -7.76 18.02 4.19
C ASP A 30 -6.67 18.53 3.24
N ALA A 31 -5.40 18.20 3.51
CA ALA A 31 -4.28 18.54 2.62
C ALA A 31 -4.44 17.87 1.24
N TYR A 32 -4.81 16.58 1.20
CA TYR A 32 -5.09 15.87 -0.05
C TYR A 32 -6.21 16.53 -0.87
N LEU A 33 -7.30 16.94 -0.21
CA LEU A 33 -8.44 17.57 -0.89
C LEU A 33 -8.13 19.01 -1.35
N ALA A 34 -7.20 19.69 -0.69
CA ALA A 34 -6.78 21.03 -1.06
C ALA A 34 -5.73 21.07 -2.19
N ASP A 35 -5.04 19.95 -2.43
CA ASP A 35 -3.99 19.87 -3.46
C ASP A 35 -4.62 19.67 -4.85
N PRO A 36 -4.42 20.62 -5.80
CA PRO A 36 -4.97 20.51 -7.16
C PRO A 36 -4.37 19.36 -7.99
N LEU A 37 -3.27 18.75 -7.53
CA LEU A 37 -2.64 17.60 -8.17
C LEU A 37 -3.20 16.27 -7.65
N CYS A 38 -3.99 16.30 -6.57
CA CYS A 38 -4.63 15.13 -5.97
C CYS A 38 -6.07 14.96 -6.46
N GLY A 39 -6.57 13.74 -6.42
CA GLY A 39 -7.99 13.42 -6.65
C GLY A 39 -8.48 13.58 -8.09
N GLY A 40 -7.59 13.77 -9.05
CA GLY A 40 -7.94 13.88 -10.48
C GLY A 40 -8.62 12.61 -11.02
N ASP A 41 -9.49 12.78 -12.02
CA ASP A 41 -10.14 11.65 -12.68
C ASP A 41 -9.18 10.94 -13.64
N PRO A 42 -8.83 9.67 -13.39
CA PRO A 42 -7.96 8.92 -14.29
C PRO A 42 -8.67 8.62 -15.63
N THR A 43 -7.89 8.64 -16.70
CA THR A 43 -8.40 8.29 -18.03
C THR A 43 -8.69 6.79 -18.14
N THR A 44 -9.56 6.41 -19.10
CA THR A 44 -9.81 4.99 -19.41
C THR A 44 -8.52 4.27 -19.81
N GLY A 45 -7.61 4.96 -20.52
CA GLY A 45 -6.30 4.43 -20.87
C GLY A 45 -5.45 4.08 -19.66
N LEU A 46 -5.40 4.98 -18.65
CA LEU A 46 -4.69 4.72 -17.40
C LEU A 46 -5.26 3.50 -16.67
N PHE A 47 -6.59 3.37 -16.57
CA PHE A 47 -7.21 2.19 -15.95
C PHE A 47 -6.86 0.90 -16.69
N ARG A 48 -6.89 0.92 -18.02
CA ARG A 48 -6.53 -0.25 -18.82
C ARG A 48 -5.09 -0.71 -18.53
N GLU A 49 -4.15 0.22 -18.58
CA GLU A 49 -2.73 -0.08 -18.35
C GLU A 49 -2.48 -0.54 -16.91
N MET A 50 -3.12 0.11 -15.93
CA MET A 50 -3.05 -0.29 -14.54
C MET A 50 -3.57 -1.72 -14.33
N LEU A 51 -4.74 -2.06 -14.85
CA LEU A 51 -5.33 -3.40 -14.72
C LEU A 51 -4.47 -4.46 -15.43
N TRP A 52 -3.93 -4.13 -16.61
CA TRP A 52 -2.99 -5.01 -17.30
C TRP A 52 -1.70 -5.21 -16.48
N GLY A 53 -1.15 -4.14 -15.91
CA GLY A 53 0.01 -4.20 -15.03
C GLY A 53 -0.24 -5.08 -13.80
N ILE A 54 -1.39 -4.91 -13.13
CA ILE A 54 -1.79 -5.74 -11.99
C ILE A 54 -1.88 -7.20 -12.40
N TRP A 55 -2.54 -7.51 -13.53
CA TRP A 55 -2.61 -8.86 -14.05
C TRP A 55 -1.21 -9.43 -14.31
N PHE A 56 -0.34 -8.66 -14.97
CA PHE A 56 1.02 -9.09 -15.30
C PHE A 56 1.84 -9.42 -14.05
N ILE A 57 1.85 -8.52 -13.05
CA ILE A 57 2.63 -8.71 -11.81
C ILE A 57 2.04 -9.77 -10.87
N THR A 58 0.77 -10.14 -11.02
CA THR A 58 0.13 -11.17 -10.20
C THR A 58 0.13 -12.55 -10.88
N TYR A 59 0.47 -12.61 -12.17
CA TYR A 59 0.52 -13.87 -12.90
C TYR A 59 1.64 -14.79 -12.34
N PRO A 60 1.32 -16.04 -11.93
CA PRO A 60 2.28 -16.90 -11.24
C PRO A 60 3.57 -17.18 -12.03
N GLY A 61 3.48 -17.21 -13.38
CA GLY A 61 4.63 -17.36 -14.25
C GLY A 61 5.61 -16.20 -14.17
N ASN A 62 5.11 -14.97 -14.02
CA ASN A 62 5.94 -13.77 -13.87
C ASN A 62 6.52 -13.64 -12.46
N LEU A 63 5.73 -13.97 -11.44
CA LEU A 63 6.22 -13.99 -10.06
C LEU A 63 7.42 -14.96 -9.90
N ARG A 64 7.41 -16.11 -10.52
CA ARG A 64 8.52 -17.08 -10.49
C ARG A 64 9.80 -16.62 -11.20
N ARG A 65 9.75 -15.50 -11.94
CA ARG A 65 10.91 -14.88 -12.58
C ARG A 65 11.64 -13.88 -11.68
N MET A 66 11.07 -13.56 -10.53
CA MET A 66 11.74 -12.74 -9.53
C MET A 66 12.95 -13.50 -8.97
N ASP A 67 14.00 -12.75 -8.67
CA ASP A 67 15.12 -13.28 -7.92
C ASP A 67 14.62 -13.70 -6.52
N PRO A 68 14.76 -14.99 -6.13
CA PRO A 68 14.26 -15.49 -4.86
C PRO A 68 14.95 -14.88 -3.65
N ASP A 69 16.15 -14.33 -3.82
CA ASP A 69 16.96 -13.79 -2.73
C ASP A 69 16.72 -12.29 -2.47
N VAL A 70 16.00 -11.62 -3.37
CA VAL A 70 15.62 -10.22 -3.13
C VAL A 70 14.67 -10.11 -1.92
N PRO A 71 15.06 -9.38 -0.86
CA PRO A 71 14.20 -9.20 0.29
C PRO A 71 13.02 -8.26 -0.04
N VAL A 72 11.82 -8.67 0.34
CA VAL A 72 10.59 -7.91 0.10
C VAL A 72 9.97 -7.48 1.42
N LEU A 73 9.62 -6.20 1.51
CA LEU A 73 8.90 -5.63 2.64
C LEU A 73 7.52 -5.14 2.20
N PHE A 74 6.48 -5.68 2.83
CA PHE A 74 5.12 -5.18 2.72
C PHE A 74 4.76 -4.38 3.97
N LEU A 75 4.38 -3.13 3.77
CA LEU A 75 3.83 -2.24 4.80
C LEU A 75 2.45 -1.77 4.34
N SER A 76 1.45 -1.79 5.22
CA SER A 76 0.09 -1.32 4.90
C SER A 76 -0.65 -0.96 6.17
N GLY A 77 -1.62 -0.05 6.05
CA GLY A 77 -2.60 0.16 7.12
C GLY A 77 -3.51 -1.05 7.28
N GLU A 78 -3.85 -1.38 8.50
CA GLU A 78 -4.79 -2.48 8.79
C GLU A 78 -6.22 -2.12 8.39
N GLU A 79 -6.52 -0.82 8.31
CA GLU A 79 -7.82 -0.29 7.89
C GLU A 79 -7.83 0.20 6.42
N ASP A 80 -6.80 -0.10 5.62
CA ASP A 80 -6.75 0.27 4.21
C ASP A 80 -7.75 -0.54 3.38
N PRO A 81 -8.83 0.07 2.84
CA PRO A 81 -9.81 -0.63 2.04
C PRO A 81 -9.28 -1.07 0.67
N VAL A 82 -8.22 -0.41 0.14
CA VAL A 82 -7.56 -0.80 -1.11
C VAL A 82 -6.82 -2.13 -0.93
N GLY A 83 -6.18 -2.29 0.23
CA GLY A 83 -5.54 -3.52 0.66
C GLY A 83 -6.52 -4.57 1.23
N GLU A 84 -7.85 -4.35 1.12
CA GLU A 84 -8.89 -5.19 1.71
C GLU A 84 -8.66 -5.41 3.23
N ASN A 85 -8.35 -4.35 3.93
CA ASN A 85 -8.03 -4.37 5.36
C ASN A 85 -6.93 -5.40 5.67
N GLY A 86 -5.84 -5.34 4.90
CA GLY A 86 -4.68 -6.21 5.02
C GLY A 86 -4.80 -7.59 4.39
N LYS A 87 -5.99 -8.06 4.01
CA LYS A 87 -6.18 -9.38 3.37
C LYS A 87 -5.51 -9.45 2.00
N GLY A 88 -5.65 -8.41 1.17
CA GLY A 88 -5.01 -8.30 -0.13
C GLY A 88 -3.49 -8.34 -0.02
N VAL A 89 -2.93 -7.60 0.94
CA VAL A 89 -1.48 -7.55 1.19
C VAL A 89 -0.95 -8.92 1.64
N ARG A 90 -1.69 -9.62 2.53
CA ARG A 90 -1.35 -10.98 2.95
C ARG A 90 -1.38 -11.97 1.77
N ARG A 91 -2.37 -11.85 0.86
CA ARG A 91 -2.42 -12.68 -0.36
C ARG A 91 -1.23 -12.43 -1.28
N ALA A 92 -0.84 -11.15 -1.47
CA ALA A 92 0.33 -10.80 -2.28
C ALA A 92 1.61 -11.39 -1.68
N ALA A 93 1.83 -11.23 -0.38
CA ALA A 93 2.97 -11.82 0.31
C ALA A 93 3.00 -13.36 0.20
N HIS A 94 1.82 -14.00 0.33
CA HIS A 94 1.71 -15.45 0.16
C HIS A 94 2.01 -15.89 -1.28
N ALA A 95 1.55 -15.14 -2.29
CA ALA A 95 1.82 -15.44 -3.70
C ALA A 95 3.32 -15.40 -4.01
N LEU A 96 4.05 -14.41 -3.47
CA LEU A 96 5.50 -14.33 -3.62
C LEU A 96 6.23 -15.49 -2.92
N ARG A 97 5.81 -15.89 -1.71
CA ARG A 97 6.38 -17.09 -1.04
C ARG A 97 6.18 -18.34 -1.89
N ARG A 98 5.00 -18.53 -2.45
CA ARG A 98 4.71 -19.66 -3.36
C ARG A 98 5.49 -19.60 -4.67
N ALA A 99 5.88 -18.40 -5.09
CA ALA A 99 6.72 -18.20 -6.27
C ALA A 99 8.21 -18.47 -6.00
N GLY A 100 8.61 -18.63 -4.73
CA GLY A 100 9.97 -18.99 -4.33
C GLY A 100 10.74 -17.85 -3.65
N VAL A 101 10.16 -16.68 -3.41
CA VAL A 101 10.85 -15.59 -2.71
C VAL A 101 11.09 -15.96 -1.24
N HIS A 102 12.34 -15.94 -0.80
CA HIS A 102 12.77 -16.47 0.49
C HIS A 102 12.53 -15.48 1.64
N SER A 103 12.85 -14.22 1.44
CA SER A 103 12.82 -13.19 2.49
C SER A 103 11.65 -12.22 2.31
N ILE A 104 10.54 -12.50 2.99
CA ILE A 104 9.34 -11.64 2.95
C ILE A 104 8.96 -11.23 4.36
N THR A 105 9.00 -9.92 4.61
CA THR A 105 8.50 -9.28 5.81
C THR A 105 7.15 -8.62 5.49
N LEU A 106 6.18 -8.77 6.38
CA LEU A 106 4.88 -8.10 6.27
C LEU A 106 4.53 -7.49 7.61
N LYS A 107 4.21 -6.20 7.61
CA LYS A 107 3.71 -5.49 8.78
C LYS A 107 2.45 -4.70 8.41
N LEU A 108 1.42 -4.86 9.23
CA LEU A 108 0.21 -4.06 9.19
C LEU A 108 0.19 -3.12 10.38
N TYR A 109 -0.29 -1.90 10.20
CA TYR A 109 -0.34 -0.86 11.21
C TYR A 109 -1.79 -0.65 11.65
N PRO A 110 -2.15 -1.01 12.90
CA PRO A 110 -3.48 -0.80 13.44
C PRO A 110 -3.89 0.67 13.40
N GLY A 111 -5.13 0.96 13.07
CA GLY A 111 -5.69 2.31 13.01
C GLY A 111 -5.24 3.15 11.82
N MET A 112 -4.26 2.70 11.02
CA MET A 112 -3.82 3.39 9.81
C MET A 112 -4.59 2.91 8.59
N ARG A 113 -4.81 3.83 7.64
CA ARG A 113 -5.52 3.61 6.38
C ARG A 113 -4.55 3.52 5.20
N HIS A 114 -4.90 4.10 4.04
CA HIS A 114 -4.15 3.92 2.79
C HIS A 114 -2.77 4.59 2.80
N GLU A 115 -2.68 5.81 3.29
CA GLU A 115 -1.43 6.60 3.27
C GLU A 115 -0.66 6.51 4.58
N ILE A 116 -0.12 5.34 4.89
CA ILE A 116 0.59 5.08 6.17
C ILE A 116 1.79 6.02 6.43
N LEU A 117 2.37 6.61 5.39
CA LEU A 117 3.49 7.55 5.48
C LEU A 117 3.04 8.97 5.79
N ASN A 118 1.74 9.24 5.78
CA ASN A 118 1.11 10.53 6.03
C ASN A 118 0.15 10.50 7.23
N GLU A 119 0.09 9.38 7.94
CA GLU A 119 -0.71 9.28 9.17
C GLU A 119 -0.09 10.08 10.33
N ASP A 120 -0.85 10.37 11.36
CA ASP A 120 -0.34 11.10 12.53
C ASP A 120 0.80 10.34 13.21
N ASP A 121 0.73 9.01 13.28
CA ASP A 121 1.75 8.12 13.85
C ASP A 121 2.76 7.60 12.82
N ARG A 122 2.94 8.25 11.67
CA ARG A 122 3.86 7.85 10.59
C ARG A 122 5.30 7.60 11.02
N ASP A 123 5.75 8.20 12.11
CA ASP A 123 7.11 8.01 12.63
C ASP A 123 7.38 6.56 13.04
N ILE A 124 6.35 5.80 13.39
CA ILE A 124 6.44 4.36 13.65
C ILE A 124 6.80 3.63 12.36
N VAL A 125 6.15 4.01 11.25
CA VAL A 125 6.39 3.41 9.93
C VAL A 125 7.80 3.72 9.44
N TYR A 126 8.24 4.98 9.59
CA TYR A 126 9.59 5.41 9.21
C TYR A 126 10.67 4.66 9.98
N ARG A 127 10.50 4.49 11.30
CA ARG A 127 11.44 3.73 12.14
C ARG A 127 11.52 2.26 11.71
N ASP A 128 10.39 1.63 11.45
CA ASP A 128 10.34 0.24 11.01
C ASP A 128 11.02 0.05 9.65
N LEU A 129 10.73 0.95 8.69
CA LEU A 129 11.34 0.95 7.38
C LEU A 129 12.86 1.13 7.47
N LEU A 130 13.33 2.12 8.24
CA LEU A 130 14.75 2.36 8.45
C LEU A 130 15.44 1.18 9.15
N CYS A 131 14.80 0.60 10.15
CA CYS A 131 15.30 -0.57 10.84
C CYS A 131 15.46 -1.74 9.87
N TRP A 132 14.42 -2.01 9.05
CA TRP A 132 14.45 -3.07 8.05
C TRP A 132 15.57 -2.87 7.01
N LEU A 133 15.76 -1.65 6.52
CA LEU A 133 16.82 -1.29 5.57
C LEU A 133 18.21 -1.46 6.19
N ARG A 134 18.43 -0.94 7.40
CA ARG A 134 19.74 -1.03 8.08
C ARG A 134 20.24 -2.46 8.25
N HIS A 135 19.34 -3.41 8.51
CA HIS A 135 19.70 -4.81 8.64
C HIS A 135 20.07 -5.49 7.30
N ARG A 136 19.91 -4.81 6.18
CA ARG A 136 20.13 -5.36 4.82
C ARG A 136 21.14 -4.60 4.00
N LEU A 137 21.44 -3.38 4.39
CA LEU A 137 22.51 -2.61 3.77
C LEU A 137 23.86 -3.02 4.42
N PRO A 138 24.94 -3.14 3.64
CA PRO A 138 26.25 -3.35 4.20
C PRO A 138 26.58 -2.18 5.14
N SER A 139 27.20 -2.49 6.30
CA SER A 139 27.72 -1.46 7.18
C SER A 139 28.67 -0.59 6.37
N GLN A 140 28.37 0.70 6.27
CA GLN A 140 29.39 1.64 5.78
C GLN A 140 30.45 1.66 6.88
N GLU A 141 31.53 0.93 6.69
CA GLU A 141 32.75 1.14 7.48
C GLU A 141 33.23 2.57 7.17
N ALA A 142 33.17 3.43 8.17
CA ALA A 142 33.67 4.80 8.14
C ALA A 142 35.19 4.79 8.27
#